data_68cd3fbd5e9b96fde96f5f9e6adc0f34
#
_entry.id   68cd3fbd5e9b96fde96f5f9e6adc0f34
#
_cell.length_a   1.000
_cell.length_b   1.000
_cell.length_c   1.000
_cell.angle_alpha   90.00
_cell.angle_beta   90.00
_cell.angle_gamma   90.00
#
_symmetry.space_group_name_H-M   'P 1'
#
loop_
_entity.id
_entity.type
_entity.pdbx_description
1 polymer ?
#
loop_
_entity_poly.entity_id
_entity_poly.type
_entity_poly.pdbx_seq_one_letter_code
_entity_poly.pdbx_strand_id
1 'polypeptide(L)'
;MGKKIIIDPVTRIEGHLKVEVEIENKKVIDAKCSGMLYRGIEKILAGRDPLDACQITQRICGVCPVAHASASTLALDDAFGIKEKIPENALFVRNLIHASNHIHNSILHFYHLTLLDFIDVSKVKNGISSEIDLVCKFLQRDNHSPFIPREDDFRLPEDINLRILHNYIKGLEIRRYAHQLLSIFGGKMPHQCGIVPGGVTQKVDAGKIENGIGKLKDIKEFIELYYFRDLKDIAKFYPEYFEIGSSYGNYLTYGVFPLKENGIIKRFQPSGVVYNFEKFEELNPDKITEHIVNSWYKGEIVNPKFDSPEPDIDKEGYSWIKSPRYDDNAFEVGPAARLIVAYMKNQEPWKKEIDNILNEFNMDISKLNSVLGRHIARFIEAKVLVNECINWLLKIRPEDDFYIDFEIPENSEGIGLSEGARGAVGHWIIIKNKKIFHYQVISPTTWNASPKDKNGNHGAIEKALIGTEVKDIENPIEILRIIRSFDPCLACAVQIIDKKKVNKKEFIIWA
;
A
#
# COMPACT_ATOMS: atom_id res chain seq x y z
N MET A 1 -36.85 -4.33 -2.76
CA MET A 1 -35.71 -5.24 -2.77
C MET A 1 -34.51 -4.50 -3.30
N GLY A 2 -33.43 -4.48 -2.55
CA GLY A 2 -32.18 -3.85 -2.97
C GLY A 2 -31.61 -4.51 -4.24
N LYS A 3 -31.01 -3.72 -5.13
CA LYS A 3 -30.29 -4.23 -6.30
C LYS A 3 -28.88 -4.64 -5.84
N LYS A 4 -28.44 -5.84 -6.21
CA LYS A 4 -27.07 -6.30 -5.95
C LYS A 4 -26.21 -6.02 -7.18
N ILE A 5 -25.07 -5.39 -6.97
CA ILE A 5 -24.01 -5.19 -7.97
C ILE A 5 -22.79 -6.03 -7.59
N ILE A 6 -22.19 -6.71 -8.58
CA ILE A 6 -20.97 -7.49 -8.42
C ILE A 6 -19.92 -6.93 -9.39
N ILE A 7 -18.79 -6.53 -8.85
CA ILE A 7 -17.61 -6.09 -9.61
C ILE A 7 -16.54 -7.17 -9.45
N ASP A 8 -16.27 -7.93 -10.50
CA ASP A 8 -15.39 -9.10 -10.48
C ASP A 8 -14.66 -9.28 -11.82
N PRO A 9 -13.37 -8.97 -11.91
CA PRO A 9 -12.54 -8.32 -10.89
C PRO A 9 -12.68 -6.79 -10.89
N VAL A 10 -12.29 -6.16 -9.77
CA VAL A 10 -11.96 -4.73 -9.76
C VAL A 10 -10.69 -4.52 -10.57
N THR A 11 -10.73 -3.63 -11.56
CA THR A 11 -9.58 -3.33 -12.43
C THR A 11 -8.72 -2.18 -11.91
N ARG A 12 -7.51 -2.01 -12.48
CA ARG A 12 -6.54 -0.98 -12.11
C ARG A 12 -6.13 -1.04 -10.63
N ILE A 13 -6.02 -2.24 -10.11
CA ILE A 13 -5.45 -2.58 -8.81
C ILE A 13 -4.45 -3.74 -9.00
N GLU A 14 -3.77 -4.15 -7.97
CA GLU A 14 -2.92 -5.34 -8.01
C GLU A 14 -3.71 -6.57 -7.54
N GLY A 15 -3.73 -7.63 -8.37
CA GLY A 15 -4.39 -8.91 -8.06
C GLY A 15 -5.90 -8.90 -8.28
N HIS A 16 -6.60 -9.92 -7.72
CA HIS A 16 -8.01 -10.18 -7.99
C HIS A 16 -8.89 -9.90 -6.76
N LEU A 17 -9.52 -8.75 -6.73
CA LEU A 17 -10.56 -8.38 -5.77
C LEU A 17 -11.93 -8.47 -6.43
N LYS A 18 -12.84 -9.19 -5.80
CA LYS A 18 -14.27 -9.14 -6.08
C LYS A 18 -14.94 -8.27 -5.02
N VAL A 19 -15.81 -7.37 -5.45
CA VAL A 19 -16.63 -6.55 -4.54
C VAL A 19 -18.10 -6.73 -4.87
N GLU A 20 -18.89 -7.01 -3.84
CA GLU A 20 -20.33 -7.09 -3.93
C GLU A 20 -20.93 -5.97 -3.09
N VAL A 21 -21.88 -5.22 -3.64
CA VAL A 21 -22.63 -4.19 -2.90
C VAL A 21 -24.12 -4.40 -3.06
N GLU A 22 -24.85 -4.12 -2.00
CA GLU A 22 -26.32 -4.04 -2.01
C GLU A 22 -26.73 -2.57 -2.01
N ILE A 23 -27.60 -2.19 -2.96
CA ILE A 23 -28.04 -0.81 -3.16
C ILE A 23 -29.54 -0.71 -2.95
N GLU A 24 -29.97 0.18 -2.08
CA GLU A 24 -31.35 0.56 -1.87
C GLU A 24 -31.49 2.08 -1.95
N ASN A 25 -32.52 2.58 -2.69
CA ASN A 25 -32.71 4.01 -2.90
C ASN A 25 -31.44 4.77 -3.35
N LYS A 26 -30.70 4.19 -4.29
CA LYS A 26 -29.41 4.68 -4.80
C LYS A 26 -28.28 4.75 -3.77
N LYS A 27 -28.43 4.21 -2.58
CA LYS A 27 -27.38 4.17 -1.55
C LYS A 27 -26.90 2.75 -1.31
N VAL A 28 -25.61 2.58 -1.13
CA VAL A 28 -25.01 1.33 -0.70
C VAL A 28 -25.40 1.07 0.76
N ILE A 29 -26.07 -0.07 1.01
CA ILE A 29 -26.51 -0.47 2.35
C ILE A 29 -25.66 -1.61 2.95
N ASP A 30 -25.02 -2.42 2.13
CA ASP A 30 -24.06 -3.45 2.54
C ASP A 30 -22.98 -3.62 1.48
N ALA A 31 -21.79 -4.06 1.89
CA ALA A 31 -20.66 -4.29 1.01
C ALA A 31 -19.84 -5.50 1.48
N LYS A 32 -19.29 -6.27 0.53
CA LYS A 32 -18.41 -7.42 0.78
C LYS A 32 -17.19 -7.37 -0.14
N CYS A 33 -16.01 -7.46 0.45
CA CYS A 33 -14.73 -7.54 -0.24
C CYS A 33 -14.20 -8.97 -0.19
N SER A 34 -14.04 -9.59 -1.36
CA SER A 34 -13.59 -10.98 -1.47
C SER A 34 -12.26 -11.06 -2.17
N GLY A 35 -11.23 -11.49 -1.45
CA GLY A 35 -9.99 -11.94 -2.08
C GLY A 35 -10.17 -13.37 -2.59
N MET A 36 -9.89 -13.58 -3.87
CA MET A 36 -10.26 -14.82 -4.58
C MET A 36 -9.11 -15.82 -4.76
N LEU A 37 -7.92 -15.53 -4.22
CA LEU A 37 -6.71 -16.34 -4.42
C LEU A 37 -6.10 -16.77 -3.08
N TYR A 38 -5.44 -17.96 -3.03
CA TYR A 38 -4.68 -18.48 -1.88
C TYR A 38 -3.35 -19.11 -2.36
N ARG A 39 -2.16 -18.76 -1.81
CA ARG A 39 -0.84 -19.30 -2.23
C ARG A 39 -0.05 -20.02 -1.14
N GLY A 40 -0.37 -19.87 0.14
CA GLY A 40 0.27 -20.58 1.27
C GLY A 40 1.74 -20.23 1.50
N ILE A 41 2.15 -18.98 1.33
CA ILE A 41 3.55 -18.56 1.50
C ILE A 41 4.08 -18.89 2.89
N GLU A 42 3.25 -18.71 3.92
CA GLU A 42 3.60 -19.05 5.30
C GLU A 42 3.90 -20.55 5.45
N LYS A 43 3.12 -21.43 4.79
CA LYS A 43 3.35 -22.88 4.77
C LYS A 43 4.58 -23.27 3.97
N ILE A 44 4.89 -22.54 2.87
CA ILE A 44 6.10 -22.74 2.06
C ILE A 44 7.35 -22.44 2.88
N LEU A 45 7.28 -21.49 3.81
CA LEU A 45 8.41 -21.10 4.66
C LEU A 45 8.70 -22.11 5.78
N ALA A 46 7.70 -22.85 6.25
CA ALA A 46 7.88 -23.84 7.32
C ALA A 46 8.94 -24.89 6.97
N GLY A 47 9.89 -25.14 7.89
CA GLY A 47 11.00 -26.07 7.76
C GLY A 47 12.20 -25.52 6.97
N ARG A 48 12.12 -24.33 6.37
CA ARG A 48 13.21 -23.72 5.62
C ARG A 48 14.27 -23.06 6.52
N ASP A 49 15.38 -22.69 5.90
CA ASP A 49 16.37 -21.84 6.53
C ASP A 49 15.79 -20.46 6.80
N PRO A 50 16.00 -19.85 7.98
CA PRO A 50 15.51 -18.50 8.27
C PRO A 50 15.94 -17.45 7.25
N LEU A 51 17.13 -17.54 6.68
CA LEU A 51 17.63 -16.60 5.68
C LEU A 51 16.84 -16.62 4.36
N ASP A 52 16.15 -17.72 4.04
CA ASP A 52 15.28 -17.80 2.86
C ASP A 52 14.07 -16.85 2.98
N ALA A 53 13.65 -16.52 4.20
CA ALA A 53 12.41 -15.79 4.44
C ALA A 53 12.38 -14.44 3.73
N CYS A 54 13.46 -13.67 3.79
CA CYS A 54 13.55 -12.36 3.14
C CYS A 54 13.36 -12.46 1.62
N GLN A 55 13.90 -13.48 0.97
CA GLN A 55 13.79 -13.67 -0.48
C GLN A 55 12.45 -14.27 -0.90
N ILE A 56 11.91 -15.21 -0.13
CA ILE A 56 10.63 -15.85 -0.44
C ILE A 56 9.45 -14.89 -0.24
N THR A 57 9.43 -14.14 0.88
CA THR A 57 8.34 -13.21 1.17
C THR A 57 8.21 -12.06 0.15
N GLN A 58 9.30 -11.66 -0.48
CA GLN A 58 9.23 -10.70 -1.60
C GLN A 58 8.37 -11.20 -2.77
N ARG A 59 8.24 -12.54 -2.95
CA ARG A 59 7.41 -13.14 -4.01
C ARG A 59 5.91 -13.02 -3.74
N ILE A 60 5.53 -12.55 -2.56
CA ILE A 60 4.13 -12.21 -2.26
C ILE A 60 3.64 -11.16 -3.26
N CYS A 61 4.43 -10.15 -3.60
CA CYS A 61 4.02 -9.09 -4.52
C CYS A 61 5.18 -8.59 -5.39
N GLY A 62 4.91 -8.30 -6.66
CA GLY A 62 5.88 -7.69 -7.58
C GLY A 62 5.89 -6.15 -7.55
N VAL A 63 4.87 -5.51 -6.97
CA VAL A 63 4.75 -4.05 -6.88
C VAL A 63 5.36 -3.51 -5.58
N CYS A 64 5.14 -4.20 -4.44
CA CYS A 64 5.64 -3.82 -3.12
C CYS A 64 6.58 -4.87 -2.48
N PRO A 65 7.51 -5.49 -3.22
CA PRO A 65 8.35 -6.56 -2.68
C PRO A 65 9.25 -6.09 -1.55
N VAL A 66 9.64 -4.82 -1.56
CA VAL A 66 10.52 -4.23 -0.54
C VAL A 66 9.86 -4.19 0.83
N ALA A 67 8.56 -3.94 0.90
CA ALA A 67 7.83 -3.93 2.16
C ALA A 67 7.93 -5.29 2.89
N HIS A 68 7.74 -6.40 2.14
CA HIS A 68 7.89 -7.75 2.66
C HIS A 68 9.34 -8.08 3.00
N ALA A 69 10.31 -7.65 2.17
CA ALA A 69 11.72 -7.81 2.48
C ALA A 69 12.09 -7.10 3.79
N SER A 70 11.66 -5.85 3.94
CA SER A 70 11.94 -5.06 5.13
C SER A 70 11.31 -5.66 6.39
N ALA A 71 10.03 -6.02 6.35
CA ALA A 71 9.36 -6.65 7.49
C ALA A 71 10.00 -8.00 7.85
N SER A 72 10.31 -8.83 6.84
CA SER A 72 11.00 -10.11 7.07
C SER A 72 12.40 -9.92 7.67
N THR A 73 13.17 -8.95 7.15
CA THR A 73 14.52 -8.66 7.67
C THR A 73 14.45 -8.13 9.10
N LEU A 74 13.48 -7.25 9.43
CA LEU A 74 13.28 -6.77 10.80
C LEU A 74 12.91 -7.92 11.75
N ALA A 75 12.08 -8.87 11.31
CA ALA A 75 11.74 -10.06 12.10
C ALA A 75 12.97 -10.94 12.35
N LEU A 76 13.85 -11.08 11.36
CA LEU A 76 15.10 -11.84 11.50
C LEU A 76 16.14 -11.10 12.36
N ASP A 77 16.32 -9.78 12.17
CA ASP A 77 17.19 -8.96 13.02
C ASP A 77 16.76 -9.04 14.51
N ASP A 78 15.44 -9.08 14.76
CA ASP A 78 14.86 -9.23 16.10
C ASP A 78 15.11 -10.66 16.64
N ALA A 79 14.79 -11.69 15.85
CA ALA A 79 15.01 -13.10 16.22
C ALA A 79 16.47 -13.44 16.49
N PHE A 80 17.41 -12.80 15.78
CA PHE A 80 18.85 -13.00 15.96
C PHE A 80 19.47 -12.13 17.05
N GLY A 81 18.68 -11.23 17.68
CA GLY A 81 19.16 -10.33 18.75
C GLY A 81 20.16 -9.28 18.27
N ILE A 82 20.07 -8.90 16.99
CA ILE A 82 21.00 -7.93 16.37
C ILE A 82 20.37 -6.60 15.99
N LYS A 83 19.07 -6.43 16.20
CA LYS A 83 18.28 -5.28 15.78
C LYS A 83 18.93 -3.94 16.15
N GLU A 84 19.40 -3.77 17.39
CA GLU A 84 20.03 -2.54 17.86
C GLU A 84 21.47 -2.35 17.37
N LYS A 85 22.09 -3.41 16.81
CA LYS A 85 23.47 -3.42 16.36
C LYS A 85 23.63 -3.02 14.89
N ILE A 86 22.54 -2.95 14.13
CA ILE A 86 22.58 -2.65 12.68
C ILE A 86 23.35 -1.34 12.44
N PRO A 87 24.33 -1.31 11.52
CA PRO A 87 25.11 -0.11 11.21
C PRO A 87 24.24 1.02 10.68
N GLU A 88 24.59 2.26 11.00
CA GLU A 88 23.82 3.44 10.58
C GLU A 88 23.74 3.56 9.06
N ASN A 89 24.86 3.34 8.35
CA ASN A 89 24.88 3.29 6.88
C ASN A 89 23.90 2.25 6.32
N ALA A 90 23.83 1.07 6.96
CA ALA A 90 22.88 0.04 6.54
C ALA A 90 21.43 0.49 6.70
N LEU A 91 21.11 1.23 7.78
CA LEU A 91 19.77 1.81 7.96
C LEU A 91 19.45 2.84 6.87
N PHE A 92 20.38 3.75 6.54
CA PHE A 92 20.19 4.70 5.44
C PHE A 92 19.95 4.00 4.11
N VAL A 93 20.74 2.98 3.76
CA VAL A 93 20.59 2.23 2.50
C VAL A 93 19.27 1.45 2.47
N ARG A 94 18.90 0.77 3.57
CA ARG A 94 17.60 0.09 3.69
C ARG A 94 16.45 1.08 3.49
N ASN A 95 16.54 2.26 4.09
CA ASN A 95 15.54 3.32 3.97
C ASN A 95 15.46 3.87 2.54
N LEU A 96 16.59 4.07 1.86
CA LEU A 96 16.63 4.50 0.45
C LEU A 96 15.94 3.50 -0.47
N ILE A 97 16.23 2.22 -0.33
CA ILE A 97 15.57 1.14 -1.09
C ILE A 97 14.07 1.14 -0.81
N HIS A 98 13.68 1.27 0.45
CA HIS A 98 12.27 1.23 0.86
C HIS A 98 11.50 2.48 0.44
N ALA A 99 12.04 3.68 0.67
CA ALA A 99 11.43 4.95 0.26
C ALA A 99 11.31 5.06 -1.26
N SER A 100 12.29 4.55 -2.03
CA SER A 100 12.18 4.49 -3.50
C SER A 100 10.96 3.68 -3.94
N ASN A 101 10.62 2.60 -3.23
CA ASN A 101 9.42 1.81 -3.51
C ASN A 101 8.13 2.56 -3.12
N HIS A 102 8.12 3.35 -2.03
CA HIS A 102 6.99 4.22 -1.68
C HIS A 102 6.77 5.32 -2.72
N ILE A 103 7.81 6.05 -3.10
CA ILE A 103 7.76 7.11 -4.12
C ILE A 103 7.26 6.55 -5.46
N HIS A 104 7.85 5.42 -5.92
CA HIS A 104 7.40 4.71 -7.10
C HIS A 104 5.90 4.42 -7.05
N ASN A 105 5.42 3.87 -5.91
CA ASN A 105 4.02 3.49 -5.75
C ASN A 105 3.08 4.70 -5.75
N SER A 106 3.47 5.81 -5.14
CA SER A 106 2.65 7.04 -5.12
C SER A 106 2.42 7.59 -6.53
N ILE A 107 3.46 7.58 -7.38
CA ILE A 107 3.36 7.99 -8.78
C ILE A 107 2.54 6.97 -9.59
N LEU A 108 2.80 5.67 -9.43
CA LEU A 108 2.04 4.60 -10.06
C LEU A 108 0.56 4.69 -9.75
N HIS A 109 0.23 4.83 -8.45
CA HIS A 109 -1.16 4.83 -8.00
C HIS A 109 -1.92 6.02 -8.56
N PHE A 110 -1.43 7.24 -8.38
CA PHE A 110 -2.14 8.42 -8.85
C PHE A 110 -2.28 8.42 -10.37
N TYR A 111 -1.16 8.35 -11.11
CA TYR A 111 -1.18 8.51 -12.56
C TYR A 111 -1.73 7.28 -13.30
N HIS A 112 -1.31 6.06 -12.93
CA HIS A 112 -1.56 4.89 -13.77
C HIS A 112 -2.69 3.98 -13.29
N LEU A 113 -3.10 4.09 -12.01
CA LEU A 113 -4.20 3.28 -11.48
C LEU A 113 -5.49 4.08 -11.30
N THR A 114 -5.41 5.37 -10.93
CA THR A 114 -6.61 6.15 -10.56
C THR A 114 -6.94 7.30 -11.49
N LEU A 115 -5.94 7.93 -12.13
CA LEU A 115 -6.15 9.13 -12.93
C LEU A 115 -7.16 8.96 -14.07
N LEU A 116 -7.20 7.76 -14.68
CA LEU A 116 -8.17 7.44 -15.75
C LEU A 116 -9.64 7.45 -15.27
N ASP A 117 -9.90 7.57 -13.97
CA ASP A 117 -11.25 7.81 -13.44
C ASP A 117 -11.70 9.27 -13.61
N PHE A 118 -10.78 10.17 -13.92
CA PHE A 118 -11.01 11.62 -13.92
C PHE A 118 -10.72 12.29 -15.26
N ILE A 119 -9.94 11.66 -16.14
CA ILE A 119 -9.55 12.22 -17.45
C ILE A 119 -10.21 11.48 -18.60
N ASP A 120 -10.70 12.26 -19.56
CA ASP A 120 -11.29 11.73 -20.80
C ASP A 120 -10.23 11.63 -21.90
N VAL A 121 -9.73 10.42 -22.11
CA VAL A 121 -8.73 10.15 -23.18
C VAL A 121 -9.33 10.14 -24.58
N SER A 122 -10.66 10.03 -24.73
CA SER A 122 -11.35 10.01 -26.02
C SER A 122 -11.44 11.39 -26.68
N LYS A 123 -11.40 12.46 -25.87
CA LYS A 123 -11.47 13.86 -26.36
C LYS A 123 -10.17 14.38 -26.94
N VAL A 124 -9.09 13.64 -26.81
CA VAL A 124 -7.77 14.05 -27.33
C VAL A 124 -7.71 13.79 -28.82
N LYS A 125 -8.05 14.80 -29.64
CA LYS A 125 -8.17 14.67 -31.10
C LYS A 125 -6.87 14.87 -31.86
N ASN A 126 -5.95 15.69 -31.37
CA ASN A 126 -4.65 15.94 -32.00
C ASN A 126 -3.60 16.06 -30.91
N GLY A 127 -2.62 15.17 -30.88
CA GLY A 127 -1.58 15.14 -29.89
C GLY A 127 -0.65 16.34 -29.94
N ILE A 128 -0.15 16.73 -28.77
CA ILE A 128 0.85 17.78 -28.62
C ILE A 128 2.25 17.22 -28.89
N SER A 129 2.40 15.89 -28.85
CA SER A 129 3.64 15.17 -29.14
C SER A 129 3.38 13.82 -29.84
N SER A 130 4.42 13.27 -30.48
CA SER A 130 4.35 11.95 -31.13
C SER A 130 3.98 10.81 -30.16
N GLU A 131 4.35 10.94 -28.88
CA GLU A 131 4.04 9.97 -27.82
C GLU A 131 2.57 10.02 -27.44
N ILE A 132 1.99 11.23 -27.32
CA ILE A 132 0.55 11.41 -27.09
C ILE A 132 -0.24 10.89 -28.27
N ASP A 133 0.19 11.16 -29.50
CA ASP A 133 -0.45 10.62 -30.71
C ASP A 133 -0.47 9.10 -30.74
N LEU A 134 0.60 8.45 -30.30
CA LEU A 134 0.67 6.99 -30.19
C LEU A 134 -0.32 6.44 -29.16
N VAL A 135 -0.40 7.07 -27.98
CA VAL A 135 -1.36 6.70 -26.92
C VAL A 135 -2.79 6.95 -27.39
N CYS A 136 -3.06 8.10 -28.00
CA CYS A 136 -4.39 8.41 -28.54
C CYS A 136 -4.80 7.43 -29.65
N LYS A 137 -3.92 7.11 -30.58
CA LYS A 137 -4.17 6.10 -31.61
C LYS A 137 -4.41 4.71 -31.02
N PHE A 138 -3.71 4.36 -29.96
CA PHE A 138 -3.92 3.09 -29.26
C PHE A 138 -5.29 3.06 -28.55
N LEU A 139 -5.66 4.14 -27.87
CA LEU A 139 -6.93 4.27 -27.13
C LEU A 139 -8.15 4.44 -28.04
N GLN A 140 -7.96 4.96 -29.27
CA GLN A 140 -9.02 5.12 -30.29
C GLN A 140 -9.26 3.86 -31.13
N ARG A 141 -8.49 2.79 -30.94
CA ARG A 141 -8.74 1.51 -31.63
C ARG A 141 -10.12 1.00 -31.25
N ASP A 142 -10.96 0.78 -32.26
CA ASP A 142 -12.30 0.26 -32.11
C ASP A 142 -12.37 -0.96 -31.22
N ASN A 143 -13.37 -0.94 -30.37
CA ASN A 143 -13.89 -2.04 -29.59
C ASN A 143 -12.95 -2.62 -28.53
N HIS A 144 -13.14 -2.17 -27.31
CA HIS A 144 -12.79 -2.92 -26.10
C HIS A 144 -11.37 -2.77 -25.57
N SER A 145 -10.78 -1.58 -25.72
CA SER A 145 -9.60 -1.29 -24.91
C SER A 145 -9.98 -1.31 -23.42
N PRO A 146 -9.35 -2.15 -22.60
CA PRO A 146 -9.58 -2.13 -21.14
C PRO A 146 -9.14 -0.82 -20.48
N PHE A 147 -8.55 0.10 -21.27
CA PHE A 147 -8.08 1.42 -20.83
C PHE A 147 -9.07 2.55 -21.13
N ILE A 148 -10.12 2.31 -21.90
CA ILE A 148 -11.16 3.31 -22.11
C ILE A 148 -12.17 3.15 -20.99
N PRO A 149 -12.23 4.09 -20.02
CA PRO A 149 -13.29 4.09 -19.03
C PRO A 149 -14.62 4.23 -19.74
N ARG A 150 -15.63 3.55 -19.22
CA ARG A 150 -17.03 3.67 -19.69
C ARG A 150 -17.75 4.80 -18.95
N GLU A 151 -17.03 5.54 -18.14
CA GLU A 151 -17.56 6.61 -17.30
C GLU A 151 -17.87 7.85 -18.12
N ASP A 152 -18.98 8.50 -17.83
CA ASP A 152 -19.37 9.80 -18.40
C ASP A 152 -19.08 10.98 -17.45
N ASP A 153 -18.53 10.73 -16.27
CA ASP A 153 -18.28 11.75 -15.24
C ASP A 153 -16.90 12.42 -15.43
N PHE A 154 -16.63 12.91 -16.65
CA PHE A 154 -15.41 13.67 -16.96
C PHE A 154 -15.69 15.16 -16.97
N ARG A 155 -15.10 15.89 -16.02
CA ARG A 155 -15.42 17.29 -15.73
C ARG A 155 -14.29 18.26 -16.04
N LEU A 156 -13.11 17.77 -16.41
CA LEU A 156 -11.96 18.62 -16.66
C LEU A 156 -12.10 19.37 -17.98
N PRO A 157 -11.76 20.69 -18.03
CA PRO A 157 -11.55 21.43 -19.26
C PRO A 157 -10.53 20.75 -20.17
N GLU A 158 -10.67 20.93 -21.49
CA GLU A 158 -9.85 20.24 -22.48
C GLU A 158 -8.34 20.47 -22.31
N ASP A 159 -7.94 21.69 -22.03
CA ASP A 159 -6.54 22.07 -21.82
C ASP A 159 -5.93 21.42 -20.56
N ILE A 160 -6.70 21.34 -19.46
CA ILE A 160 -6.31 20.65 -18.23
C ILE A 160 -6.23 19.14 -18.48
N ASN A 161 -7.24 18.57 -19.14
CA ASN A 161 -7.29 17.16 -19.47
C ASN A 161 -6.08 16.73 -20.31
N LEU A 162 -5.74 17.48 -21.36
CA LEU A 162 -4.56 17.27 -22.19
C LEU A 162 -3.25 17.34 -21.40
N ARG A 163 -3.08 18.37 -20.57
CA ARG A 163 -1.89 18.53 -19.74
C ARG A 163 -1.71 17.34 -18.79
N ILE A 164 -2.78 16.92 -18.13
CA ILE A 164 -2.74 15.79 -17.19
C ILE A 164 -2.43 14.48 -17.92
N LEU A 165 -2.97 14.28 -19.14
CA LEU A 165 -2.61 13.14 -19.98
C LEU A 165 -1.12 13.14 -20.36
N HIS A 166 -0.54 14.31 -20.67
CA HIS A 166 0.89 14.43 -20.89
C HIS A 166 1.69 14.02 -19.63
N ASN A 167 1.25 14.47 -18.47
CA ASN A 167 1.88 14.12 -17.18
C ASN A 167 1.71 12.62 -16.84
N TYR A 168 0.62 11.97 -17.27
CA TYR A 168 0.45 10.52 -17.19
C TYR A 168 1.61 9.79 -17.91
N ILE A 169 1.98 10.23 -19.10
CA ILE A 169 3.10 9.65 -19.88
C ILE A 169 4.44 9.96 -19.21
N LYS A 170 4.67 11.22 -18.80
CA LYS A 170 5.86 11.62 -18.06
C LYS A 170 6.01 10.82 -16.75
N GLY A 171 4.91 10.52 -16.07
CA GLY A 171 4.87 9.69 -14.88
C GLY A 171 5.46 8.30 -15.06
N LEU A 172 5.35 7.69 -16.26
CA LEU A 172 6.00 6.40 -16.58
C LEU A 172 7.53 6.52 -16.54
N GLU A 173 8.08 7.62 -17.05
CA GLU A 173 9.52 7.88 -17.02
C GLU A 173 10.01 8.12 -15.59
N ILE A 174 9.33 8.96 -14.83
CA ILE A 174 9.69 9.26 -13.44
C ILE A 174 9.59 8.01 -12.55
N ARG A 175 8.58 7.18 -12.76
CA ARG A 175 8.48 5.87 -12.13
C ARG A 175 9.68 4.99 -12.46
N ARG A 176 10.17 5.01 -13.71
CA ARG A 176 11.40 4.32 -14.10
C ARG A 176 12.62 4.84 -13.33
N TYR A 177 12.72 6.16 -13.10
CA TYR A 177 13.80 6.74 -12.30
C TYR A 177 13.75 6.27 -10.83
N ALA A 178 12.56 6.15 -10.23
CA ALA A 178 12.43 5.59 -8.89
C ALA A 178 12.83 4.09 -8.83
N HIS A 179 12.56 3.30 -9.90
CA HIS A 179 13.05 1.92 -10.02
C HIS A 179 14.58 1.85 -10.18
N GLN A 180 15.16 2.76 -10.96
CA GLN A 180 16.62 2.87 -11.12
C GLN A 180 17.29 3.26 -9.81
N LEU A 181 16.72 4.23 -9.07
CA LEU A 181 17.17 4.61 -7.74
C LEU A 181 17.21 3.40 -6.79
N LEU A 182 16.11 2.65 -6.73
CA LEU A 182 16.04 1.42 -5.95
C LEU A 182 17.12 0.42 -6.38
N SER A 183 17.35 0.26 -7.68
CA SER A 183 18.31 -0.70 -8.22
C SER A 183 19.77 -0.33 -7.93
N ILE A 184 20.11 0.98 -7.84
CA ILE A 184 21.45 1.45 -7.44
C ILE A 184 21.85 0.87 -6.08
N PHE A 185 20.90 0.81 -5.13
CA PHE A 185 21.14 0.38 -3.75
C PHE A 185 20.68 -1.06 -3.48
N GLY A 186 19.66 -1.54 -4.18
CA GLY A 186 19.04 -2.85 -3.99
C GLY A 186 19.43 -3.90 -5.04
N GLY A 187 20.22 -3.52 -6.05
CA GLY A 187 20.69 -4.40 -7.14
C GLY A 187 19.69 -4.57 -8.26
N LYS A 188 18.42 -4.66 -7.99
CA LYS A 188 17.34 -4.78 -8.98
C LYS A 188 15.97 -4.38 -8.44
N MET A 189 15.03 -4.12 -9.35
CA MET A 189 13.59 -4.00 -9.08
C MET A 189 12.81 -4.78 -10.16
N PRO A 190 11.84 -5.61 -9.80
CA PRO A 190 11.40 -5.98 -8.46
C PRO A 190 12.32 -7.02 -7.78
N HIS A 191 12.00 -7.34 -6.52
CA HIS A 191 12.67 -8.37 -5.73
C HIS A 191 14.16 -8.08 -5.51
N GLN A 192 14.43 -6.99 -4.82
CA GLN A 192 15.77 -6.49 -4.50
C GLN A 192 16.61 -7.53 -3.73
N CYS A 193 17.92 -7.40 -3.80
CA CYS A 193 18.91 -8.26 -3.12
C CYS A 193 19.75 -7.48 -2.10
N GLY A 194 19.51 -6.19 -1.91
CA GLY A 194 20.31 -5.30 -1.07
C GLY A 194 20.03 -5.44 0.41
N ILE A 195 18.76 -5.62 0.81
CA ILE A 195 18.34 -5.72 2.21
C ILE A 195 18.50 -7.17 2.67
N VAL A 196 19.29 -7.38 3.72
CA VAL A 196 19.55 -8.69 4.35
C VAL A 196 19.59 -8.53 5.88
N PRO A 197 19.41 -9.60 6.68
CA PRO A 197 19.69 -9.57 8.12
C PRO A 197 21.13 -9.10 8.37
N GLY A 198 21.32 -8.30 9.42
CA GLY A 198 22.64 -7.74 9.76
C GLY A 198 23.02 -6.47 8.98
N GLY A 199 22.29 -6.09 7.92
CA GLY A 199 22.61 -4.88 7.15
C GLY A 199 22.17 -4.90 5.71
N VAL A 200 23.12 -4.59 4.81
CA VAL A 200 22.94 -4.58 3.35
C VAL A 200 24.11 -5.25 2.63
N THR A 201 23.85 -5.76 1.42
CA THR A 201 24.80 -6.59 0.66
C THR A 201 25.90 -5.79 -0.05
N GLN A 202 25.81 -4.46 -0.08
CA GLN A 202 26.77 -3.64 -0.82
C GLN A 202 27.18 -2.38 -0.07
N LYS A 203 28.42 -1.95 -0.27
CA LYS A 203 28.92 -0.64 0.12
C LYS A 203 28.46 0.42 -0.88
N VAL A 204 28.24 1.64 -0.38
CA VAL A 204 27.87 2.79 -1.18
C VAL A 204 29.07 3.73 -1.27
N ASP A 205 29.49 4.01 -2.50
CA ASP A 205 30.56 4.95 -2.84
C ASP A 205 30.01 6.32 -3.28
N ALA A 206 30.90 7.29 -3.49
CA ALA A 206 30.53 8.64 -3.93
C ALA A 206 29.80 8.65 -5.27
N GLY A 207 30.14 7.77 -6.21
CA GLY A 207 29.48 7.68 -7.51
C GLY A 207 28.03 7.23 -7.40
N LYS A 208 27.72 6.27 -6.51
CA LYS A 208 26.34 5.85 -6.22
C LYS A 208 25.54 6.95 -5.53
N ILE A 209 26.17 7.73 -4.63
CA ILE A 209 25.54 8.88 -3.97
C ILE A 209 25.16 9.94 -5.01
N GLU A 210 26.09 10.33 -5.87
CA GLU A 210 25.85 11.33 -6.91
C GLU A 210 24.75 10.91 -7.89
N ASN A 211 24.79 9.65 -8.37
CA ASN A 211 23.77 9.11 -9.26
C ASN A 211 22.39 9.06 -8.57
N GLY A 212 22.34 8.66 -7.30
CA GLY A 212 21.11 8.68 -6.50
C GLY A 212 20.52 10.10 -6.36
N ILE A 213 21.34 11.10 -6.05
CA ILE A 213 20.92 12.50 -5.95
C ILE A 213 20.39 13.02 -7.30
N GLY A 214 21.05 12.69 -8.41
CA GLY A 214 20.59 13.04 -9.75
C GLY A 214 19.17 12.54 -10.03
N LYS A 215 18.91 11.25 -9.75
CA LYS A 215 17.56 10.67 -9.92
C LYS A 215 16.52 11.32 -8.99
N LEU A 216 16.89 11.59 -7.75
CA LEU A 216 15.99 12.21 -6.79
C LEU A 216 15.63 13.65 -7.16
N LYS A 217 16.51 14.41 -7.79
CA LYS A 217 16.22 15.76 -8.30
C LYS A 217 15.12 15.74 -9.37
N ASP A 218 15.23 14.84 -10.35
CA ASP A 218 14.21 14.69 -11.41
C ASP A 218 12.86 14.25 -10.82
N ILE A 219 12.87 13.31 -9.88
CA ILE A 219 11.65 12.84 -9.19
C ILE A 219 11.04 13.96 -8.36
N LYS A 220 11.85 14.73 -7.63
CA LYS A 220 11.40 15.86 -6.82
C LYS A 220 10.73 16.93 -7.68
N GLU A 221 11.35 17.32 -8.79
CA GLU A 221 10.78 18.29 -9.72
C GLU A 221 9.39 17.84 -10.21
N PHE A 222 9.26 16.57 -10.57
CA PHE A 222 7.98 16.03 -11.02
C PHE A 222 6.90 16.07 -9.92
N ILE A 223 7.25 15.68 -8.69
CA ILE A 223 6.31 15.68 -7.56
C ILE A 223 5.84 17.09 -7.24
N GLU A 224 6.77 18.06 -7.17
CA GLU A 224 6.46 19.40 -6.71
C GLU A 224 5.75 20.26 -7.78
N LEU A 225 6.11 20.11 -9.07
CA LEU A 225 5.58 20.96 -10.14
C LEU A 225 4.41 20.35 -10.89
N TYR A 226 4.40 19.03 -11.10
CA TYR A 226 3.40 18.37 -11.93
C TYR A 226 2.36 17.63 -11.07
N TYR A 227 2.78 16.73 -10.18
CA TYR A 227 1.86 15.94 -9.39
C TYR A 227 0.98 16.82 -8.51
N PHE A 228 1.55 17.80 -7.83
CA PHE A 228 0.77 18.69 -6.97
C PHE A 228 -0.27 19.50 -7.75
N ARG A 229 0.11 20.05 -8.91
CA ARG A 229 -0.80 20.79 -9.77
C ARG A 229 -1.96 19.93 -10.27
N ASP A 230 -1.65 18.73 -10.75
CA ASP A 230 -2.67 17.81 -11.26
C ASP A 230 -3.65 17.37 -10.15
N LEU A 231 -3.14 17.08 -8.95
CA LEU A 231 -3.96 16.78 -7.79
C LEU A 231 -4.89 17.93 -7.39
N LYS A 232 -4.39 19.18 -7.42
CA LYS A 232 -5.22 20.37 -7.17
C LYS A 232 -6.34 20.52 -8.18
N ASP A 233 -6.05 20.30 -9.45
CA ASP A 233 -7.07 20.39 -10.50
C ASP A 233 -8.13 19.28 -10.33
N ILE A 234 -7.74 18.05 -10.06
CA ILE A 234 -8.70 16.98 -9.74
C ILE A 234 -9.57 17.39 -8.54
N ALA A 235 -8.97 17.83 -7.44
CA ALA A 235 -9.69 18.25 -6.24
C ALA A 235 -10.66 19.40 -6.50
N LYS A 236 -10.29 20.35 -7.36
CA LYS A 236 -11.14 21.49 -7.74
C LYS A 236 -12.39 21.06 -8.51
N PHE A 237 -12.29 20.10 -9.42
CA PHE A 237 -13.41 19.68 -10.28
C PHE A 237 -14.24 18.53 -9.71
N TYR A 238 -13.73 17.87 -8.64
CA TYR A 238 -14.38 16.75 -7.96
C TYR A 238 -14.44 16.93 -6.44
N PRO A 239 -14.86 18.11 -5.92
CA PRO A 239 -14.76 18.45 -4.50
C PRO A 239 -15.57 17.53 -3.57
N GLU A 240 -16.67 16.94 -4.06
CA GLU A 240 -17.49 16.01 -3.27
C GLU A 240 -16.74 14.76 -2.84
N TYR A 241 -15.63 14.40 -3.51
CA TYR A 241 -14.79 13.26 -3.11
C TYR A 241 -13.94 13.53 -1.86
N PHE A 242 -14.04 14.72 -1.25
CA PHE A 242 -13.62 14.95 0.13
C PHE A 242 -14.65 14.49 1.16
N GLU A 243 -15.88 14.16 0.74
CA GLU A 243 -16.97 13.73 1.62
C GLU A 243 -17.33 12.25 1.41
N ILE A 244 -16.78 11.59 0.39
CA ILE A 244 -17.10 10.23 -0.02
C ILE A 244 -15.97 9.28 0.36
N GLY A 245 -16.32 8.07 0.81
CA GLY A 245 -15.38 6.99 1.05
C GLY A 245 -14.75 7.01 2.44
N SER A 246 -15.45 7.53 3.45
CA SER A 246 -14.98 7.57 4.84
C SER A 246 -15.07 6.20 5.51
N SER A 247 -13.98 5.75 6.15
CA SER A 247 -13.94 4.58 7.01
C SER A 247 -14.34 4.92 8.46
N TYR A 248 -13.95 4.10 9.44
CA TYR A 248 -14.29 4.30 10.85
C TYR A 248 -13.63 5.52 11.52
N GLY A 249 -12.64 6.17 10.90
CA GLY A 249 -11.81 7.17 11.57
C GLY A 249 -10.79 6.56 12.53
N ASN A 250 -10.62 5.24 12.52
CA ASN A 250 -9.60 4.52 13.27
C ASN A 250 -8.40 4.24 12.38
N TYR A 251 -7.20 4.60 12.83
CA TYR A 251 -5.96 4.53 12.04
C TYR A 251 -4.86 3.82 12.80
N LEU A 252 -4.18 2.90 12.12
CA LEU A 252 -3.06 2.16 12.66
C LEU A 252 -1.87 2.23 11.73
N THR A 253 -0.69 2.46 12.27
CA THR A 253 0.59 2.35 11.58
C THR A 253 1.64 1.67 12.45
N TYR A 254 2.41 0.80 11.83
CA TYR A 254 3.56 0.18 12.50
C TYR A 254 4.79 1.10 12.52
N GLY A 255 4.76 2.19 11.73
CA GLY A 255 5.88 3.08 11.50
C GLY A 255 6.97 2.46 10.62
N VAL A 256 7.81 3.32 10.02
CA VAL A 256 8.81 2.91 9.03
C VAL A 256 10.03 3.83 9.01
N PHE A 257 11.05 3.44 8.28
CA PHE A 257 12.33 4.16 8.11
C PHE A 257 13.09 4.30 9.44
N PRO A 258 13.60 3.18 10.00
CA PRO A 258 14.40 3.23 11.21
C PRO A 258 15.69 4.04 11.01
N LEU A 259 15.99 4.93 11.95
CA LEU A 259 17.18 5.78 12.02
C LEU A 259 17.78 5.69 13.39
N LYS A 260 19.12 5.86 13.50
CA LYS A 260 19.82 5.96 14.76
C LYS A 260 19.88 7.40 15.24
N GLU A 261 19.32 7.68 16.40
CA GLU A 261 19.40 8.95 17.10
C GLU A 261 19.99 8.73 18.49
N ASN A 262 21.16 9.26 18.76
CA ASN A 262 21.89 9.06 20.02
C ASN A 262 22.05 7.58 20.41
N GLY A 263 22.29 6.72 19.43
CA GLY A 263 22.46 5.27 19.62
C GLY A 263 21.16 4.46 19.72
N ILE A 264 19.99 5.12 19.75
CA ILE A 264 18.67 4.48 19.83
C ILE A 264 18.04 4.47 18.46
N ILE A 265 17.45 3.33 18.07
CA ILE A 265 16.72 3.23 16.80
C ILE A 265 15.30 3.78 16.99
N LYS A 266 14.99 4.84 16.25
CA LYS A 266 13.66 5.43 16.14
C LYS A 266 13.17 5.35 14.70
N ARG A 267 11.87 5.41 14.51
CA ARG A 267 11.24 5.44 13.18
C ARG A 267 10.99 6.87 12.74
N PHE A 268 11.51 7.24 11.56
CA PHE A 268 11.29 8.55 10.95
C PHE A 268 9.79 8.82 10.72
N GLN A 269 9.04 7.81 10.28
CA GLN A 269 7.58 7.83 10.29
C GLN A 269 7.09 7.00 11.47
N PRO A 270 6.41 7.61 12.46
CA PRO A 270 6.15 6.98 13.75
C PRO A 270 5.10 5.88 13.69
N SER A 271 5.16 4.95 14.65
CA SER A 271 4.09 3.99 14.93
C SER A 271 3.04 4.58 15.86
N GLY A 272 1.83 4.03 15.83
CA GLY A 272 0.76 4.40 16.75
C GLY A 272 -0.60 3.98 16.26
N VAL A 273 -1.58 4.23 17.11
CA VAL A 273 -2.99 3.93 16.90
C VAL A 273 -3.81 5.18 17.23
N VAL A 274 -4.72 5.55 16.37
CA VAL A 274 -5.64 6.68 16.55
C VAL A 274 -7.07 6.18 16.45
N TYR A 275 -7.90 6.53 17.41
CA TYR A 275 -9.33 6.24 17.42
C TYR A 275 -10.12 7.53 17.18
N ASN A 276 -11.01 7.53 16.19
CA ASN A 276 -11.94 8.62 15.85
C ASN A 276 -11.30 10.01 15.71
N PHE A 277 -10.02 10.12 15.30
CA PHE A 277 -9.24 11.36 15.28
C PHE A 277 -9.02 12.03 16.64
N GLU A 278 -9.40 11.41 17.74
CA GLU A 278 -9.41 12.04 19.08
C GLU A 278 -8.36 11.44 20.00
N LYS A 279 -8.27 10.10 20.05
CA LYS A 279 -7.43 9.38 21.00
C LYS A 279 -6.25 8.74 20.31
N PHE A 280 -5.04 9.10 20.74
CA PHE A 280 -3.79 8.44 20.35
C PHE A 280 -3.36 7.43 21.41
N GLU A 281 -2.88 6.26 20.97
CA GLU A 281 -2.20 5.26 21.80
C GLU A 281 -0.91 4.79 21.12
N GLU A 282 0.10 4.45 21.93
CA GLU A 282 1.26 3.74 21.41
C GLU A 282 0.86 2.32 20.97
N LEU A 283 1.45 1.88 19.87
CA LEU A 283 1.17 0.56 19.32
C LEU A 283 1.63 -0.57 20.25
N ASN A 284 0.74 -1.48 20.58
CA ASN A 284 1.05 -2.75 21.25
C ASN A 284 0.75 -3.92 20.28
N PRO A 285 1.76 -4.60 19.71
CA PRO A 285 1.55 -5.71 18.79
C PRO A 285 0.76 -6.90 19.33
N ASP A 286 0.76 -7.11 20.67
CA ASP A 286 0.04 -8.21 21.31
C ASP A 286 -1.49 -8.06 21.25
N LYS A 287 -1.97 -6.84 20.96
CA LYS A 287 -3.40 -6.55 20.74
C LYS A 287 -3.89 -6.92 19.32
N ILE A 288 -3.00 -7.38 18.44
CA ILE A 288 -3.35 -7.76 17.07
C ILE A 288 -3.84 -9.19 17.07
N THR A 289 -5.06 -9.39 16.57
CA THR A 289 -5.66 -10.71 16.28
C THR A 289 -6.21 -10.74 14.87
N GLU A 290 -6.38 -11.93 14.29
CA GLU A 290 -7.06 -12.09 13.00
C GLU A 290 -8.36 -12.86 13.20
N HIS A 291 -9.50 -12.24 12.91
CA HIS A 291 -10.79 -12.91 12.88
C HIS A 291 -10.96 -13.63 11.52
N ILE A 292 -11.43 -14.88 11.54
CA ILE A 292 -11.55 -15.71 10.35
C ILE A 292 -12.94 -16.31 10.18
N VAL A 293 -13.95 -15.78 10.91
CA VAL A 293 -15.33 -16.27 10.87
C VAL A 293 -15.95 -16.23 9.46
N ASN A 294 -15.65 -15.19 8.68
CA ASN A 294 -16.12 -15.01 7.30
C ASN A 294 -15.05 -15.34 6.25
N SER A 295 -13.97 -15.99 6.67
CA SER A 295 -12.88 -16.39 5.79
C SER A 295 -12.79 -17.92 5.69
N TRP A 296 -12.31 -18.44 4.56
CA TRP A 296 -12.23 -19.87 4.28
C TRP A 296 -11.06 -20.56 5.02
N TYR A 297 -11.05 -20.42 6.36
CA TYR A 297 -10.09 -21.09 7.27
C TYR A 297 -10.82 -21.71 8.45
N LYS A 298 -10.27 -22.79 9.02
CA LYS A 298 -10.77 -23.41 10.25
C LYS A 298 -10.57 -22.53 11.47
N GLY A 299 -11.60 -22.44 12.33
CA GLY A 299 -11.56 -21.64 13.54
C GLY A 299 -12.30 -20.31 13.40
N GLU A 300 -12.15 -19.43 14.39
CA GLU A 300 -12.85 -18.14 14.46
C GLU A 300 -11.89 -16.94 14.63
N ILE A 301 -10.89 -17.10 15.52
CA ILE A 301 -9.88 -16.10 15.82
C ILE A 301 -8.53 -16.79 15.93
N VAL A 302 -7.50 -16.12 15.43
CA VAL A 302 -6.12 -16.60 15.51
C VAL A 302 -5.20 -15.50 15.98
N ASN A 303 -4.14 -15.88 16.70
CA ASN A 303 -3.04 -15.01 17.08
C ASN A 303 -1.92 -15.16 16.05
N PRO A 304 -1.49 -14.05 15.38
CA PRO A 304 -0.48 -14.13 14.32
C PRO A 304 0.88 -14.65 14.81
N LYS A 305 1.17 -14.54 16.11
CA LYS A 305 2.42 -15.02 16.68
C LYS A 305 2.51 -16.55 16.77
N PHE A 306 1.38 -17.25 16.95
CA PHE A 306 1.40 -18.68 17.29
C PHE A 306 0.56 -19.55 16.37
N ASP A 307 -0.45 -19.00 15.70
CA ASP A 307 -1.46 -19.77 15.00
C ASP A 307 -1.23 -19.80 13.49
N SER A 308 -1.39 -20.96 12.89
CA SER A 308 -1.38 -21.17 11.44
C SER A 308 -2.68 -21.84 11.01
N PRO A 309 -3.75 -21.06 10.75
CA PRO A 309 -5.05 -21.63 10.47
C PRO A 309 -5.04 -22.44 9.17
N GLU A 310 -5.69 -23.61 9.20
CA GLU A 310 -5.82 -24.48 8.03
C GLU A 310 -6.90 -23.94 7.09
N PRO A 311 -6.66 -23.96 5.75
CA PRO A 311 -7.68 -23.68 4.76
C PRO A 311 -8.90 -24.61 4.91
N ASP A 312 -10.11 -24.03 4.75
CA ASP A 312 -11.37 -24.74 4.77
C ASP A 312 -12.34 -24.11 3.76
N ILE A 313 -12.34 -24.64 2.54
CA ILE A 313 -13.16 -24.13 1.44
C ILE A 313 -14.65 -24.43 1.61
N ASP A 314 -15.00 -25.41 2.42
CA ASP A 314 -16.38 -25.82 2.66
C ASP A 314 -17.03 -25.01 3.80
N LYS A 315 -16.23 -24.23 4.53
CA LYS A 315 -16.71 -23.31 5.56
C LYS A 315 -17.54 -22.19 4.93
N GLU A 316 -18.63 -21.83 5.58
CA GLU A 316 -19.39 -20.62 5.25
C GLU A 316 -18.50 -19.39 5.40
N GLY A 317 -18.36 -18.62 4.32
CA GLY A 317 -17.49 -17.43 4.23
C GLY A 317 -17.53 -16.85 2.83
N TYR A 318 -16.84 -15.73 2.62
CA TYR A 318 -16.82 -15.08 1.30
C TYR A 318 -15.44 -14.58 0.84
N SER A 319 -14.39 -14.84 1.61
CA SER A 319 -13.04 -14.31 1.28
C SER A 319 -11.93 -15.25 1.74
N TRP A 320 -10.80 -15.24 1.04
CA TRP A 320 -9.54 -15.77 1.55
C TRP A 320 -8.78 -14.76 2.43
N ILE A 321 -9.20 -13.50 2.45
CA ILE A 321 -8.61 -12.49 3.32
C ILE A 321 -9.08 -12.74 4.74
N LYS A 322 -8.15 -12.72 5.70
CA LYS A 322 -8.45 -12.71 7.12
C LYS A 322 -8.80 -11.29 7.57
N SER A 323 -9.39 -11.14 8.75
CA SER A 323 -9.79 -9.83 9.30
C SER A 323 -8.91 -9.45 10.48
N PRO A 324 -7.74 -8.82 10.25
CA PRO A 324 -6.95 -8.28 11.35
C PRO A 324 -7.75 -7.24 12.13
N ARG A 325 -7.62 -7.31 13.45
CA ARG A 325 -8.23 -6.38 14.38
C ARG A 325 -7.19 -5.97 15.44
N TYR A 326 -7.29 -4.75 15.89
CA TYR A 326 -6.52 -4.27 17.02
C TYR A 326 -7.50 -3.97 18.14
N ASP A 327 -7.36 -4.69 19.24
CA ASP A 327 -8.28 -4.59 20.39
C ASP A 327 -9.76 -4.78 19.94
N ASP A 328 -10.01 -5.79 19.11
CA ASP A 328 -11.29 -6.15 18.46
C ASP A 328 -11.90 -5.06 17.54
N ASN A 329 -11.18 -3.98 17.24
CA ASN A 329 -11.66 -2.92 16.36
C ASN A 329 -11.04 -2.99 14.95
N ALA A 330 -11.82 -2.54 13.95
CA ALA A 330 -11.34 -2.38 12.59
C ALA A 330 -10.58 -1.06 12.41
N PHE A 331 -9.45 -1.11 11.71
CA PHE A 331 -8.59 0.03 11.44
C PHE A 331 -8.31 0.19 9.96
N GLU A 332 -8.21 1.44 9.50
CA GLU A 332 -7.61 1.77 8.23
C GLU A 332 -6.09 1.87 8.39
N VAL A 333 -5.35 1.30 7.45
CA VAL A 333 -3.90 1.43 7.34
C VAL A 333 -3.54 2.06 5.98
N GLY A 334 -2.37 2.67 5.89
CA GLY A 334 -1.88 3.29 4.65
C GLY A 334 -1.45 4.73 4.81
N PRO A 335 -1.31 5.47 3.70
CA PRO A 335 -0.81 6.84 3.73
C PRO A 335 -1.60 7.77 4.67
N ALA A 336 -2.93 7.74 4.62
CA ALA A 336 -3.76 8.54 5.52
C ALA A 336 -3.50 8.19 6.99
N ALA A 337 -3.45 6.90 7.33
CA ALA A 337 -3.16 6.43 8.69
C ALA A 337 -1.80 6.93 9.18
N ARG A 338 -0.75 6.78 8.35
CA ARG A 338 0.60 7.22 8.71
C ARG A 338 0.69 8.72 8.96
N LEU A 339 0.02 9.54 8.14
CA LEU A 339 0.02 11.00 8.31
C LEU A 339 -0.79 11.42 9.54
N ILE A 340 -1.96 10.81 9.78
CA ILE A 340 -2.80 11.12 10.94
C ILE A 340 -2.06 10.77 12.23
N VAL A 341 -1.40 9.61 12.31
CA VAL A 341 -0.57 9.24 13.47
C VAL A 341 0.60 10.19 13.65
N ALA A 342 1.32 10.55 12.57
CA ALA A 342 2.44 11.50 12.65
C ALA A 342 1.97 12.90 13.09
N TYR A 343 0.79 13.33 12.61
CA TYR A 343 0.16 14.58 13.02
C TYR A 343 -0.19 14.61 14.52
N MET A 344 -0.83 13.54 15.02
CA MET A 344 -1.20 13.41 16.43
C MET A 344 0.03 13.33 17.35
N LYS A 345 1.13 12.75 16.88
CA LYS A 345 2.43 12.73 17.61
C LYS A 345 3.21 14.05 17.47
N ASN A 346 2.72 15.01 16.73
CA ASN A 346 3.44 16.27 16.43
C ASN A 346 4.85 16.01 15.86
N GLN A 347 4.99 15.01 15.01
CA GLN A 347 6.27 14.53 14.47
C GLN A 347 6.71 15.38 13.27
N GLU A 348 7.86 16.05 13.37
CA GLU A 348 8.49 16.73 12.24
C GLU A 348 9.32 15.76 11.38
N PRO A 349 9.45 16.01 10.05
CA PRO A 349 8.89 17.14 9.28
C PRO A 349 7.44 16.93 8.82
N TRP A 350 6.82 15.81 9.17
CA TRP A 350 5.47 15.40 8.73
C TRP A 350 4.42 16.44 9.10
N LYS A 351 4.41 16.88 10.36
CA LYS A 351 3.43 17.85 10.88
C LYS A 351 3.40 19.12 10.07
N LYS A 352 4.58 19.71 9.84
CA LYS A 352 4.73 20.96 9.05
C LYS A 352 4.21 20.80 7.62
N GLU A 353 4.56 19.68 6.95
CA GLU A 353 4.13 19.47 5.57
C GLU A 353 2.63 19.19 5.48
N ILE A 354 2.06 18.45 6.45
CA ILE A 354 0.62 18.24 6.55
C ILE A 354 -0.10 19.58 6.70
N ASP A 355 0.31 20.42 7.66
CA ASP A 355 -0.30 21.75 7.88
C ASP A 355 -0.24 22.63 6.60
N ASN A 356 0.89 22.65 5.90
CA ASN A 356 1.03 23.39 4.65
C ASN A 356 0.01 22.96 3.60
N ILE A 357 -0.17 21.66 3.41
CA ILE A 357 -1.08 21.12 2.40
C ILE A 357 -2.55 21.24 2.83
N LEU A 358 -2.87 21.02 4.11
CA LEU A 358 -4.22 21.26 4.62
C LEU A 358 -4.66 22.72 4.41
N ASN A 359 -3.77 23.68 4.69
CA ASN A 359 -4.02 25.11 4.44
C ASN A 359 -4.23 25.41 2.95
N GLU A 360 -3.42 24.81 2.05
CA GLU A 360 -3.54 25.00 0.59
C GLU A 360 -4.90 24.51 0.05
N PHE A 361 -5.45 23.45 0.62
CA PHE A 361 -6.78 22.91 0.26
C PHE A 361 -7.92 23.47 1.13
N ASN A 362 -7.63 24.35 2.09
CA ASN A 362 -8.57 24.89 3.06
C ASN A 362 -9.40 23.77 3.74
N MET A 363 -8.73 22.75 4.25
CA MET A 363 -9.34 21.58 4.88
C MET A 363 -8.71 21.24 6.21
N ASP A 364 -9.44 20.54 7.06
CA ASP A 364 -8.92 19.95 8.30
C ASP A 364 -8.42 18.51 8.10
N ILE A 365 -7.72 17.98 9.10
CA ILE A 365 -7.10 16.66 9.05
C ILE A 365 -8.10 15.51 8.83
N SER A 366 -9.36 15.68 9.25
CA SER A 366 -10.39 14.63 9.11
C SER A 366 -10.73 14.34 7.65
N LYS A 367 -10.53 15.30 6.75
CA LYS A 367 -10.72 15.13 5.30
C LYS A 367 -9.76 14.14 4.67
N LEU A 368 -8.67 13.76 5.35
CA LEU A 368 -7.84 12.63 4.91
C LEU A 368 -8.62 11.30 4.91
N ASN A 369 -9.74 11.20 5.65
CA ASN A 369 -10.67 10.06 5.62
C ASN A 369 -11.65 10.13 4.44
N SER A 370 -11.13 10.25 3.24
CA SER A 370 -11.94 10.36 2.03
C SER A 370 -11.17 9.88 0.80
N VAL A 371 -11.82 9.79 -0.35
CA VAL A 371 -11.16 9.44 -1.62
C VAL A 371 -10.02 10.41 -1.93
N LEU A 372 -10.30 11.72 -2.00
CA LEU A 372 -9.27 12.74 -2.30
C LEU A 372 -8.26 12.87 -1.16
N GLY A 373 -8.69 12.72 0.08
CA GLY A 373 -7.80 12.72 1.24
C GLY A 373 -6.71 11.66 1.14
N ARG A 374 -7.04 10.44 0.70
CA ARG A 374 -6.04 9.37 0.49
C ARG A 374 -5.07 9.69 -0.66
N HIS A 375 -5.52 10.39 -1.72
CA HIS A 375 -4.62 10.87 -2.79
C HIS A 375 -3.67 11.95 -2.29
N ILE A 376 -4.18 12.92 -1.51
CA ILE A 376 -3.39 13.97 -0.88
C ILE A 376 -2.34 13.38 0.07
N ALA A 377 -2.74 12.38 0.88
CA ALA A 377 -1.82 11.71 1.79
C ALA A 377 -0.63 11.08 1.06
N ARG A 378 -0.86 10.41 -0.09
CA ARG A 378 0.23 9.85 -0.91
C ARG A 378 1.14 10.92 -1.51
N PHE A 379 0.57 12.05 -1.90
CA PHE A 379 1.36 13.18 -2.39
C PHE A 379 2.28 13.73 -1.29
N ILE A 380 1.75 13.98 -0.08
CA ILE A 380 2.52 14.46 1.06
C ILE A 380 3.67 13.51 1.38
N GLU A 381 3.40 12.19 1.43
CA GLU A 381 4.46 11.19 1.66
C GLU A 381 5.54 11.24 0.58
N ALA A 382 5.16 11.25 -0.69
CA ALA A 382 6.13 11.30 -1.78
C ALA A 382 7.01 12.55 -1.71
N LYS A 383 6.42 13.72 -1.38
CA LYS A 383 7.13 15.00 -1.23
C LYS A 383 8.10 14.99 -0.06
N VAL A 384 7.70 14.47 1.09
CA VAL A 384 8.60 14.37 2.26
C VAL A 384 9.73 13.38 1.98
N LEU A 385 9.38 12.18 1.47
CA LEU A 385 10.36 11.12 1.26
C LEU A 385 11.42 11.47 0.21
N VAL A 386 11.09 12.17 -0.86
CA VAL A 386 12.09 12.54 -1.86
C VAL A 386 13.15 13.48 -1.27
N ASN A 387 12.77 14.38 -0.38
CA ASN A 387 13.69 15.25 0.33
C ASN A 387 14.53 14.49 1.35
N GLU A 388 13.91 13.61 2.13
CA GLU A 388 14.64 12.82 3.13
C GLU A 388 15.59 11.79 2.49
N CYS A 389 15.27 11.22 1.34
CA CYS A 389 16.21 10.38 0.61
C CYS A 389 17.51 11.13 0.24
N ILE A 390 17.41 12.41 -0.15
CA ILE A 390 18.60 13.25 -0.40
C ILE A 390 19.39 13.45 0.90
N ASN A 391 18.71 13.74 2.01
CA ASN A 391 19.35 13.92 3.31
C ASN A 391 20.05 12.63 3.78
N TRP A 392 19.43 11.45 3.62
CA TRP A 392 20.06 10.18 3.97
C TRP A 392 21.29 9.87 3.12
N LEU A 393 21.22 10.13 1.80
CA LEU A 393 22.38 9.97 0.91
C LEU A 393 23.58 10.82 1.34
N LEU A 394 23.33 12.07 1.75
CA LEU A 394 24.38 12.98 2.21
C LEU A 394 24.96 12.60 3.58
N LYS A 395 24.29 11.77 4.36
CA LYS A 395 24.75 11.26 5.66
C LYS A 395 25.56 9.97 5.55
N ILE A 396 25.53 9.27 4.43
CA ILE A 396 26.29 8.02 4.24
C ILE A 396 27.79 8.34 4.28
N ARG A 397 28.53 7.57 5.05
CA ARG A 397 29.99 7.60 5.15
C ARG A 397 30.56 6.33 4.52
N PRO A 398 31.15 6.39 3.32
CA PRO A 398 31.60 5.22 2.59
C PRO A 398 32.63 4.34 3.33
N GLU A 399 33.34 4.91 4.28
CA GLU A 399 34.36 4.24 5.12
C GLU A 399 33.76 3.43 6.27
N ASP A 400 32.53 3.72 6.71
CA ASP A 400 31.90 3.03 7.83
C ASP A 400 31.23 1.72 7.38
N ASP A 401 30.85 0.90 8.35
CA ASP A 401 30.27 -0.42 8.11
C ASP A 401 28.85 -0.35 7.51
N PHE A 402 28.55 -1.34 6.68
CA PHE A 402 27.23 -1.57 6.05
C PHE A 402 26.61 -2.91 6.44
N TYR A 403 27.32 -3.72 7.21
CA TYR A 403 26.90 -5.07 7.58
C TYR A 403 27.61 -5.49 8.86
N ILE A 404 26.96 -6.33 9.66
CA ILE A 404 27.55 -7.03 10.80
C ILE A 404 27.36 -8.53 10.64
N ASP A 405 28.36 -9.29 11.08
CA ASP A 405 28.24 -10.74 11.20
C ASP A 405 27.33 -11.13 12.37
N PHE A 406 26.63 -12.23 12.24
CA PHE A 406 25.76 -12.78 13.26
C PHE A 406 25.71 -14.31 13.17
N GLU A 407 25.24 -14.94 14.25
CA GLU A 407 24.93 -16.36 14.29
C GLU A 407 23.42 -16.57 14.32
N ILE A 408 22.95 -17.63 13.65
CA ILE A 408 21.55 -18.03 13.70
C ILE A 408 21.32 -18.81 14.99
N PRO A 409 20.45 -18.31 15.92
CA PRO A 409 20.14 -19.01 17.15
C PRO A 409 19.48 -20.36 16.90
N GLU A 410 19.72 -21.32 17.78
CA GLU A 410 19.07 -22.64 17.74
C GLU A 410 17.55 -22.50 17.86
N ASN A 411 17.10 -21.70 18.82
CA ASN A 411 15.69 -21.39 19.05
C ASN A 411 15.54 -19.90 19.35
N SER A 412 14.62 -19.26 18.67
CA SER A 412 14.30 -17.83 18.86
C SER A 412 12.95 -17.47 18.25
N GLU A 413 12.47 -16.29 18.56
CA GLU A 413 11.31 -15.68 17.96
C GLU A 413 11.60 -14.23 17.59
N GLY A 414 10.89 -13.69 16.59
CA GLY A 414 11.05 -12.29 16.21
C GLY A 414 9.81 -11.73 15.52
N ILE A 415 9.68 -10.41 15.63
CA ILE A 415 8.59 -9.65 15.04
C ILE A 415 9.16 -8.52 14.20
N GLY A 416 8.78 -8.48 12.93
CA GLY A 416 9.13 -7.41 12.01
C GLY A 416 7.91 -6.61 11.59
N LEU A 417 7.75 -5.43 12.17
CA LEU A 417 6.69 -4.50 11.86
C LEU A 417 7.22 -3.36 11.00
N SER A 418 6.62 -3.14 9.85
CA SER A 418 7.02 -2.11 8.88
C SER A 418 5.79 -1.58 8.14
N GLU A 419 6.01 -0.67 7.21
CA GLU A 419 4.96 -0.14 6.35
C GLU A 419 5.31 -0.39 4.89
N GLY A 420 4.39 -0.95 4.12
CA GLY A 420 4.43 -0.82 2.67
C GLY A 420 3.79 0.49 2.22
N ALA A 421 3.94 0.85 0.97
CA ALA A 421 3.27 2.04 0.42
C ALA A 421 1.74 2.04 0.69
N ARG A 422 1.15 0.85 0.78
CA ARG A 422 -0.29 0.62 1.02
C ARG A 422 -0.67 0.52 2.49
N GLY A 423 0.30 0.47 3.43
CA GLY A 423 0.05 0.45 4.88
C GLY A 423 0.84 -0.60 5.65
N ALA A 424 0.35 -0.94 6.83
CA ALA A 424 0.98 -1.79 7.83
C ALA A 424 1.24 -3.22 7.32
N VAL A 425 2.50 -3.65 7.38
CA VAL A 425 2.95 -5.00 7.05
C VAL A 425 3.71 -5.59 8.23
N GLY A 426 3.22 -6.71 8.76
CA GLY A 426 3.83 -7.41 9.89
C GLY A 426 4.20 -8.84 9.53
N HIS A 427 5.39 -9.25 9.98
CA HIS A 427 5.89 -10.61 9.89
C HIS A 427 6.25 -11.13 11.27
N TRP A 428 5.80 -12.32 11.60
CA TRP A 428 6.12 -13.04 12.83
C TRP A 428 6.86 -14.32 12.46
N ILE A 429 7.93 -14.63 13.18
CA ILE A 429 8.74 -15.84 12.96
C ILE A 429 9.05 -16.53 14.30
N ILE A 430 8.95 -17.84 14.31
CA ILE A 430 9.50 -18.71 15.37
C ILE A 430 10.49 -19.65 14.73
N ILE A 431 11.70 -19.68 15.25
CA ILE A 431 12.80 -20.56 14.83
C ILE A 431 12.96 -21.66 15.86
N LYS A 432 13.07 -22.93 15.41
CA LYS A 432 13.43 -24.10 16.23
C LYS A 432 14.44 -24.94 15.45
N ASN A 433 15.49 -25.37 16.14
CA ASN A 433 16.58 -26.15 15.52
C ASN A 433 17.14 -25.48 14.24
N LYS A 434 17.34 -24.14 14.32
CA LYS A 434 17.81 -23.28 13.21
C LYS A 434 16.93 -23.35 11.95
N LYS A 435 15.67 -23.75 12.07
CA LYS A 435 14.68 -23.80 10.97
C LYS A 435 13.45 -23.00 11.33
N ILE A 436 12.78 -22.47 10.33
CA ILE A 436 11.49 -21.79 10.49
C ILE A 436 10.47 -22.82 10.97
N PHE A 437 9.99 -22.66 12.20
CA PHE A 437 8.92 -23.49 12.78
C PHE A 437 7.56 -22.89 12.48
N HIS A 438 7.43 -21.57 12.61
CA HIS A 438 6.20 -20.82 12.34
C HIS A 438 6.55 -19.53 11.59
N TYR A 439 5.70 -19.14 10.65
CA TYR A 439 5.79 -17.87 9.96
C TYR A 439 4.39 -17.36 9.65
N GLN A 440 4.14 -16.07 9.94
CA GLN A 440 2.86 -15.41 9.67
C GLN A 440 3.09 -14.05 9.04
N VAL A 441 2.21 -13.68 8.10
CA VAL A 441 2.23 -12.39 7.41
C VAL A 441 0.86 -11.74 7.49
N ILE A 442 0.84 -10.49 7.96
CA ILE A 442 -0.33 -9.62 7.84
C ILE A 442 0.06 -8.45 6.94
N SER A 443 -0.62 -8.32 5.80
CA SER A 443 -0.34 -7.28 4.81
C SER A 443 -1.31 -6.09 4.92
N PRO A 444 -1.00 -4.95 4.29
CA PRO A 444 -1.87 -3.77 4.34
C PRO A 444 -3.29 -4.02 3.83
N THR A 445 -3.42 -4.73 2.71
CA THR A 445 -4.72 -5.00 2.11
C THR A 445 -5.51 -6.04 2.92
N THR A 446 -4.82 -6.88 3.72
CA THR A 446 -5.50 -7.75 4.70
C THR A 446 -6.27 -6.92 5.73
N TRP A 447 -5.73 -5.78 6.18
CA TRP A 447 -6.43 -4.82 7.03
C TRP A 447 -7.59 -4.16 6.30
N ASN A 448 -7.31 -3.49 5.16
CA ASN A 448 -8.26 -2.60 4.50
C ASN A 448 -9.39 -3.34 3.77
N ALA A 449 -9.12 -4.46 3.13
CA ALA A 449 -10.10 -5.28 2.40
C ALA A 449 -10.61 -6.48 3.21
N SER A 450 -10.45 -6.44 4.53
CA SER A 450 -10.90 -7.53 5.41
C SER A 450 -12.41 -7.72 5.33
N PRO A 451 -12.89 -8.98 5.38
CA PRO A 451 -14.31 -9.28 5.56
C PRO A 451 -14.82 -8.87 6.95
N LYS A 452 -16.13 -8.96 7.16
CA LYS A 452 -16.74 -8.76 8.47
C LYS A 452 -16.10 -9.65 9.53
N ASP A 453 -15.90 -9.08 10.70
CA ASP A 453 -15.35 -9.81 11.87
C ASP A 453 -16.44 -10.58 12.63
N LYS A 454 -16.05 -11.22 13.76
CA LYS A 454 -16.97 -11.97 14.64
C LYS A 454 -18.11 -11.11 15.23
N ASN A 455 -17.90 -9.78 15.33
CA ASN A 455 -18.86 -8.82 15.87
C ASN A 455 -19.73 -8.22 14.74
N GLY A 456 -19.52 -8.63 13.48
CA GLY A 456 -20.22 -8.08 12.31
C GLY A 456 -19.64 -6.74 11.81
N ASN A 457 -18.52 -6.27 12.34
CA ASN A 457 -17.89 -5.04 11.86
C ASN A 457 -17.21 -5.26 10.52
N HIS A 458 -17.48 -4.40 9.58
CA HIS A 458 -16.87 -4.38 8.25
C HIS A 458 -15.37 -4.06 8.29
N GLY A 459 -14.64 -4.48 7.25
CA GLY A 459 -13.31 -3.94 6.96
C GLY A 459 -13.37 -2.48 6.49
N ALA A 460 -12.21 -1.82 6.42
CA ALA A 460 -12.15 -0.38 6.11
C ALA A 460 -12.75 -0.04 4.73
N ILE A 461 -12.47 -0.84 3.68
CA ILE A 461 -13.04 -0.62 2.34
C ILE A 461 -14.56 -0.88 2.34
N GLU A 462 -15.03 -1.99 2.94
CA GLU A 462 -16.45 -2.28 3.05
C GLU A 462 -17.19 -1.13 3.76
N LYS A 463 -16.64 -0.64 4.88
CA LYS A 463 -17.19 0.49 5.62
C LYS A 463 -17.22 1.78 4.80
N ALA A 464 -16.16 2.05 4.04
CA ALA A 464 -16.05 3.24 3.19
C ALA A 464 -17.05 3.27 2.02
N LEU A 465 -17.52 2.09 1.59
CA LEU A 465 -18.55 1.96 0.55
C LEU A 465 -19.96 2.20 1.08
N ILE A 466 -20.24 1.83 2.33
CA ILE A 466 -21.58 1.93 2.93
C ILE A 466 -22.00 3.39 3.07
N GLY A 467 -23.22 3.70 2.63
CA GLY A 467 -23.81 5.04 2.63
C GLY A 467 -23.50 5.86 1.38
N THR A 468 -22.61 5.37 0.50
CA THR A 468 -22.28 6.05 -0.76
C THR A 468 -23.53 6.11 -1.67
N GLU A 469 -23.81 7.30 -2.21
CA GLU A 469 -24.81 7.49 -3.25
C GLU A 469 -24.22 7.12 -4.62
N VAL A 470 -24.89 6.22 -5.34
CA VAL A 470 -24.52 5.75 -6.68
C VAL A 470 -25.45 6.41 -7.69
N LYS A 471 -24.89 7.29 -8.52
CA LYS A 471 -25.66 8.05 -9.52
C LYS A 471 -26.19 7.14 -10.63
N ASP A 472 -25.31 6.31 -11.17
CA ASP A 472 -25.64 5.32 -12.19
C ASP A 472 -25.28 3.91 -11.70
N ILE A 473 -26.31 3.06 -11.56
CA ILE A 473 -26.15 1.69 -11.08
C ILE A 473 -25.47 0.78 -12.13
N GLU A 474 -25.63 1.09 -13.40
CA GLU A 474 -24.99 0.34 -14.51
C GLU A 474 -23.51 0.73 -14.66
N ASN A 475 -23.13 1.91 -14.15
CA ASN A 475 -21.77 2.44 -14.18
C ASN A 475 -21.36 3.06 -12.83
N PRO A 476 -21.13 2.25 -11.78
CA PRO A 476 -20.97 2.70 -10.40
C PRO A 476 -19.57 3.27 -10.15
N ILE A 477 -19.22 4.38 -10.78
CA ILE A 477 -17.87 4.98 -10.71
C ILE A 477 -17.49 5.41 -9.28
N GLU A 478 -18.47 5.85 -8.47
CA GLU A 478 -18.22 6.23 -7.08
C GLU A 478 -17.65 5.05 -6.28
N ILE A 479 -18.20 3.85 -6.48
CA ILE A 479 -17.70 2.61 -5.84
C ILE A 479 -16.25 2.33 -6.26
N LEU A 480 -15.96 2.43 -7.57
CA LEU A 480 -14.62 2.16 -8.11
C LEU A 480 -13.60 3.19 -7.60
N ARG A 481 -13.93 4.48 -7.57
CA ARG A 481 -13.06 5.55 -7.03
C ARG A 481 -12.76 5.34 -5.55
N ILE A 482 -13.75 4.92 -4.75
CA ILE A 482 -13.53 4.58 -3.34
C ILE A 482 -12.54 3.43 -3.22
N ILE A 483 -12.79 2.29 -3.86
CA ILE A 483 -11.94 1.10 -3.77
C ILE A 483 -10.51 1.44 -4.21
N ARG A 484 -10.35 2.07 -5.37
CA ARG A 484 -9.04 2.44 -5.93
C ARG A 484 -8.29 3.42 -5.04
N SER A 485 -8.97 4.30 -4.29
CA SER A 485 -8.32 5.24 -3.37
C SER A 485 -7.51 4.54 -2.26
N PHE A 486 -7.90 3.34 -1.85
CA PHE A 486 -7.16 2.50 -0.90
C PHE A 486 -5.92 1.82 -1.50
N ASP A 487 -5.81 1.77 -2.84
CA ASP A 487 -4.72 1.07 -3.54
C ASP A 487 -4.64 -0.42 -3.16
N PRO A 488 -5.68 -1.24 -3.36
CA PRO A 488 -5.65 -2.64 -2.95
C PRO A 488 -4.57 -3.45 -3.66
N CYS A 489 -3.92 -4.34 -2.91
CA CYS A 489 -2.92 -5.28 -3.41
C CYS A 489 -3.29 -6.70 -2.98
N LEU A 490 -4.00 -7.41 -3.85
CA LEU A 490 -4.59 -8.71 -3.49
C LEU A 490 -3.57 -9.83 -3.46
N ALA A 491 -2.50 -9.77 -4.24
CA ALA A 491 -1.40 -10.71 -4.13
C ALA A 491 -0.75 -10.66 -2.74
N CYS A 492 -0.80 -9.50 -2.05
CA CYS A 492 -0.36 -9.38 -0.66
C CYS A 492 -1.34 -10.00 0.34
N ALA A 493 -2.64 -9.96 0.04
CA ALA A 493 -3.69 -10.31 1.00
C ALA A 493 -4.20 -11.75 0.87
N VAL A 494 -3.90 -12.46 -0.24
CA VAL A 494 -4.59 -13.70 -0.63
C VAL A 494 -3.67 -14.72 -1.32
N GLN A 495 -4.03 -16.02 -1.23
CA GLN A 495 -3.13 -17.12 -1.62
C GLN A 495 -3.84 -18.40 -2.18
N ILE A 496 -3.65 -18.78 -3.43
CA ILE A 496 -3.94 -19.96 -4.34
C ILE A 496 -5.35 -20.27 -4.89
N ILE A 497 -5.30 -20.93 -6.10
CA ILE A 497 -6.38 -21.32 -7.01
C ILE A 497 -6.82 -22.78 -6.76
N ASP A 498 -8.13 -23.04 -6.73
CA ASP A 498 -8.71 -24.33 -7.11
C ASP A 498 -9.61 -24.17 -8.34
N LYS A 499 -9.30 -24.95 -9.40
CA LYS A 499 -9.95 -24.87 -10.73
C LYS A 499 -11.35 -25.50 -10.82
N LYS A 500 -11.93 -26.03 -9.75
CA LYS A 500 -13.07 -26.95 -9.83
C LYS A 500 -14.47 -26.37 -9.62
N LYS A 501 -14.65 -25.08 -9.27
CA LYS A 501 -15.99 -24.50 -9.06
C LYS A 501 -16.21 -23.15 -9.75
N VAL A 502 -16.19 -23.13 -11.10
CA VAL A 502 -16.80 -22.04 -11.86
C VAL A 502 -17.99 -22.58 -12.63
N ASN A 503 -19.14 -22.56 -12.02
CA ASN A 503 -20.43 -22.73 -12.70
C ASN A 503 -21.51 -21.99 -11.94
N LYS A 504 -21.70 -20.70 -12.28
CA LYS A 504 -23.00 -20.02 -12.19
C LYS A 504 -22.97 -18.81 -13.13
N LYS A 505 -24.00 -18.70 -13.97
CA LYS A 505 -24.24 -17.53 -14.81
C LYS A 505 -24.63 -16.35 -13.91
N GLU A 506 -23.65 -15.54 -13.59
CA GLU A 506 -23.85 -14.21 -13.00
C GLU A 506 -23.41 -13.17 -14.04
N PHE A 507 -24.16 -12.08 -14.16
CA PHE A 507 -23.79 -10.98 -15.02
C PHE A 507 -22.53 -10.33 -14.47
N ILE A 508 -21.39 -10.52 -15.15
CA ILE A 508 -20.11 -9.92 -14.80
C ILE A 508 -20.03 -8.60 -15.56
N ILE A 509 -20.03 -7.49 -14.83
CA ILE A 509 -19.66 -6.18 -15.40
C ILE A 509 -18.14 -6.11 -15.37
N TRP A 510 -17.53 -6.15 -16.54
CA TRP A 510 -16.10 -5.90 -16.72
C TRP A 510 -15.84 -4.40 -16.57
N ALA A 511 -15.30 -3.97 -15.42
CA ALA A 511 -14.92 -2.57 -15.17
C ALA A 511 -13.43 -2.37 -15.33
#